data_98c281b25111f9375567e57546a262d2
#
_entry.id   98c281b25111f9375567e57546a262d2
#
_cell.length_a   1.000
_cell.length_b   1.000
_cell.length_c   1.000
_cell.angle_alpha   90.00
_cell.angle_beta   90.00
_cell.angle_gamma   90.00
#
_symmetry.space_group_name_H-M   'P 1'
#
loop_
_entity.id
_entity.type
_entity.pdbx_description
1 polymer ?
#
loop_
_entity_poly.entity_id
_entity_poly.type
_entity_poly.pdbx_seq_one_letter_code
_entity_poly.pdbx_strand_id
1 'polypeptide(L)'
;MRACRASGIVAAAMRARIAQAAPGALPALAAIALMNILFLAASFCAASAPAAPRLAKVRQAFAAGELVDRDYLKSDWRRGKDQYNDCVVLQLAVNSRGSLARKALAPAYYVSDGAHPDVCKSLRRLATGEADPAGMSGDSYSRYWHGYVPLTGALLAFTDVGTARQALRLFVIAALLALAATATRVRGATRIAGISVGVTGLLFWGLPYYGQGLSFAPGDALVILGIAALILWRRALASISALLVFSAAYGSLIAYMDFLTGPLPTGACLLFLFTWLARFDASRGGAPGDAWRKAFGALVAYALGAVLTVAIKQVLVLALLGPGELRSFAMNAELYTGIADVRALPSDYAGGFLTLFKYTPLLTYYSIAGGAALLLCSALAWASAAFLASRSSAKAKSLFLAHATAASGIAFWVLLLPVHTALHGFMTRMLIVPFAFGWSALALLSRPHPHSQRGSARTP
;
A
#
# COMPACT_ATOMS: atom_id res chain seq x y z
N MET A 1 0.72 50.19 8.31
CA MET A 1 2.14 49.89 8.02
C MET A 1 2.67 48.57 8.61
N ARG A 2 2.22 48.09 9.78
CA ARG A 2 2.71 46.82 10.37
C ARG A 2 2.29 45.56 9.58
N ALA A 3 1.10 45.54 8.99
CA ALA A 3 0.60 44.38 8.20
C ALA A 3 1.41 44.13 6.90
N CYS A 4 1.86 45.19 6.21
CA CYS A 4 2.68 45.05 4.99
C CYS A 4 4.09 44.51 5.26
N ARG A 5 4.66 44.74 6.45
CA ARG A 5 5.97 44.15 6.81
C ARG A 5 5.87 42.67 7.10
N ALA A 6 4.78 42.22 7.73
CA ALA A 6 4.55 40.80 8.04
C ALA A 6 4.41 39.95 6.76
N SER A 7 3.69 40.44 5.74
CA SER A 7 3.54 39.75 4.46
C SER A 7 4.85 39.61 3.69
N GLY A 8 5.72 40.62 3.74
CA GLY A 8 7.05 40.58 3.11
C GLY A 8 7.98 39.55 3.76
N ILE A 9 7.96 39.42 5.09
CA ILE A 9 8.76 38.42 5.81
C ILE A 9 8.30 37.01 5.53
N VAL A 10 6.98 36.78 5.48
CA VAL A 10 6.41 35.46 5.14
C VAL A 10 6.75 35.08 3.71
N ALA A 11 6.63 36.01 2.75
CA ALA A 11 6.97 35.78 1.33
C ALA A 11 8.48 35.51 1.13
N ALA A 12 9.36 36.22 1.85
CA ALA A 12 10.79 36.00 1.80
C ALA A 12 11.18 34.65 2.42
N ALA A 13 10.59 34.27 3.55
CA ALA A 13 10.79 32.97 4.19
C ALA A 13 10.28 31.82 3.31
N MET A 14 9.16 32.01 2.62
CA MET A 14 8.60 31.04 1.68
C MET A 14 9.50 30.87 0.43
N ARG A 15 10.01 31.96 -0.15
CA ARG A 15 10.97 31.93 -1.27
C ARG A 15 12.28 31.24 -0.88
N ALA A 16 12.82 31.53 0.31
CA ALA A 16 14.03 30.87 0.81
C ALA A 16 13.80 29.36 1.02
N ARG A 17 12.64 28.96 1.50
CA ARG A 17 12.26 27.54 1.63
C ARG A 17 12.09 26.83 0.29
N ILE A 18 11.50 27.49 -0.70
CA ILE A 18 11.37 26.97 -2.07
C ILE A 18 12.75 26.80 -2.71
N ALA A 19 13.64 27.80 -2.56
CA ALA A 19 15.02 27.73 -3.07
C ALA A 19 15.85 26.60 -2.42
N GLN A 20 15.60 26.28 -1.14
CA GLN A 20 16.24 25.14 -0.46
C GLN A 20 15.67 23.77 -0.87
N ALA A 21 14.43 23.70 -1.32
CA ALA A 21 13.81 22.48 -1.82
C ALA A 21 14.12 22.20 -3.30
N ALA A 22 14.44 23.25 -4.07
CA ALA A 22 14.70 23.18 -5.51
C ALA A 22 15.74 22.14 -5.94
N PRO A 23 16.90 21.96 -5.23
CA PRO A 23 17.91 20.98 -5.64
C PRO A 23 17.44 19.53 -5.64
N GLY A 24 16.40 19.19 -4.87
CA GLY A 24 15.85 17.82 -4.81
C GLY A 24 14.63 17.58 -5.70
N ALA A 25 13.93 18.63 -6.14
CA ALA A 25 12.69 18.51 -6.89
C ALA A 25 12.91 17.96 -8.31
N LEU A 26 13.87 18.49 -9.05
CA LEU A 26 14.16 18.04 -10.41
C LEU A 26 14.61 16.57 -10.46
N PRO A 27 15.55 16.09 -9.62
CA PRO A 27 15.89 14.68 -9.57
C PRO A 27 14.70 13.77 -9.18
N ALA A 28 13.80 14.23 -8.30
CA ALA A 28 12.60 13.48 -7.94
C ALA A 28 11.63 13.36 -9.13
N LEU A 29 11.41 14.43 -9.88
CA LEU A 29 10.60 14.39 -11.11
C LEU A 29 11.23 13.50 -12.18
N ALA A 30 12.55 13.56 -12.35
CA ALA A 30 13.28 12.66 -13.26
C ALA A 30 13.11 11.19 -12.85
N ALA A 31 13.16 10.88 -11.55
CA ALA A 31 12.92 9.54 -11.05
C ALA A 31 11.47 9.07 -11.35
N ILE A 32 10.47 9.92 -11.16
CA ILE A 32 9.07 9.61 -11.52
C ILE A 32 8.95 9.32 -13.02
N ALA A 33 9.54 10.16 -13.86
CA ALA A 33 9.52 9.98 -15.31
C ALA A 33 10.17 8.65 -15.73
N LEU A 34 11.36 8.35 -15.19
CA LEU A 34 12.05 7.09 -15.43
C LEU A 34 11.21 5.88 -15.01
N MET A 35 10.64 5.92 -13.80
CA MET A 35 9.77 4.85 -13.32
C MET A 35 8.59 4.63 -14.26
N ASN A 36 7.93 5.69 -14.73
CA ASN A 36 6.80 5.55 -15.65
C ASN A 36 7.21 5.02 -17.03
N ILE A 37 8.40 5.34 -17.54
CA ILE A 37 8.96 4.72 -18.74
C ILE A 37 9.14 3.21 -18.54
N LEU A 38 9.71 2.80 -17.40
CA LEU A 38 9.87 1.38 -17.05
C LEU A 38 8.54 0.65 -16.91
N PHE A 39 7.54 1.28 -16.28
CA PHE A 39 6.18 0.72 -16.13
C PHE A 39 5.50 0.55 -17.49
N LEU A 40 5.62 1.54 -18.36
CA LEU A 40 5.10 1.47 -19.71
C LEU A 40 5.77 0.32 -20.48
N ALA A 41 7.10 0.25 -20.45
CA ALA A 41 7.86 -0.82 -21.10
C ALA A 41 7.43 -2.20 -20.58
N ALA A 42 7.34 -2.39 -19.25
CA ALA A 42 6.90 -3.65 -18.65
C ALA A 42 5.48 -4.05 -19.09
N SER A 43 4.55 -3.08 -19.13
CA SER A 43 3.16 -3.33 -19.54
C SER A 43 3.07 -3.69 -21.03
N PHE A 44 3.82 -3.01 -21.90
CA PHE A 44 3.87 -3.32 -23.33
C PHE A 44 4.55 -4.67 -23.60
N CYS A 45 5.66 -5.00 -22.93
CA CYS A 45 6.30 -6.30 -23.02
C CYS A 45 5.35 -7.44 -22.62
N ALA A 46 4.63 -7.29 -21.52
CA ALA A 46 3.66 -8.27 -21.07
C ALA A 46 2.48 -8.42 -22.04
N ALA A 47 2.00 -7.31 -22.61
CA ALA A 47 0.91 -7.28 -23.58
C ALA A 47 1.31 -7.88 -24.95
N SER A 48 2.59 -7.79 -25.35
CA SER A 48 3.10 -8.37 -26.59
C SER A 48 3.34 -9.88 -26.50
N ALA A 49 3.51 -10.43 -25.30
CA ALA A 49 3.75 -11.85 -25.10
C ALA A 49 2.54 -12.70 -25.48
N PRO A 50 2.75 -13.89 -26.09
CA PRO A 50 1.65 -14.78 -26.50
C PRO A 50 0.72 -15.15 -25.35
N ALA A 51 -0.60 -15.01 -25.53
CA ALA A 51 -1.58 -15.36 -24.52
C ALA A 51 -1.83 -16.88 -24.41
N ALA A 52 -1.68 -17.62 -25.49
CA ALA A 52 -2.02 -19.05 -25.57
C ALA A 52 -1.30 -19.92 -24.52
N PRO A 53 0.03 -19.80 -24.27
CA PRO A 53 0.70 -20.59 -23.24
C PRO A 53 0.17 -20.26 -21.83
N ARG A 54 -0.11 -18.98 -21.54
CA ARG A 54 -0.68 -18.54 -20.25
C ARG A 54 -2.09 -19.07 -20.04
N LEU A 55 -2.90 -19.05 -21.11
CA LEU A 55 -4.27 -19.58 -21.09
C LEU A 55 -4.27 -21.10 -20.85
N ALA A 56 -3.30 -21.84 -21.42
CA ALA A 56 -3.13 -23.27 -21.14
C ALA A 56 -2.84 -23.53 -19.66
N LYS A 57 -2.02 -22.69 -18.99
CA LYS A 57 -1.76 -22.78 -17.54
C LYS A 57 -3.01 -22.51 -16.70
N VAL A 58 -3.83 -21.55 -17.10
CA VAL A 58 -5.12 -21.28 -16.44
C VAL A 58 -6.07 -22.46 -16.60
N ARG A 59 -6.16 -23.06 -17.81
CA ARG A 59 -6.94 -24.28 -18.05
C ARG A 59 -6.49 -25.43 -17.16
N GLN A 60 -5.18 -25.64 -17.06
CA GLN A 60 -4.59 -26.65 -16.18
C GLN A 60 -4.97 -26.43 -14.71
N ALA A 61 -4.96 -25.17 -14.24
CA ALA A 61 -5.33 -24.83 -12.88
C ALA A 61 -6.80 -25.15 -12.55
N PHE A 62 -7.73 -24.95 -13.50
CA PHE A 62 -9.12 -25.39 -13.35
C PHE A 62 -9.21 -26.93 -13.33
N ALA A 63 -8.49 -27.62 -14.21
CA ALA A 63 -8.48 -29.08 -14.23
C ALA A 63 -7.89 -29.71 -12.94
N ALA A 64 -6.90 -29.06 -12.35
CA ALA A 64 -6.29 -29.48 -11.09
C ALA A 64 -7.08 -29.06 -9.82
N GLY A 65 -8.17 -28.28 -9.98
CA GLY A 65 -8.93 -27.76 -8.85
C GLY A 65 -8.25 -26.63 -8.05
N GLU A 66 -7.18 -26.06 -8.57
CA GLU A 66 -6.51 -24.86 -7.99
C GLU A 66 -7.35 -23.59 -8.20
N LEU A 67 -8.14 -23.58 -9.26
CA LEU A 67 -9.18 -22.61 -9.55
C LEU A 67 -10.53 -23.33 -9.64
N VAL A 68 -11.59 -22.68 -9.17
CA VAL A 68 -12.96 -23.13 -9.36
C VAL A 68 -13.79 -22.05 -10.05
N ASP A 69 -14.92 -22.42 -10.63
CA ASP A 69 -15.79 -21.54 -11.41
C ASP A 69 -16.70 -20.65 -10.55
N ARG A 70 -16.22 -20.23 -9.38
CA ARG A 70 -16.94 -19.36 -8.43
C ARG A 70 -16.02 -18.30 -7.91
N ASP A 71 -16.48 -17.06 -7.88
CA ASP A 71 -15.73 -15.92 -7.35
C ASP A 71 -15.47 -16.08 -5.85
N TYR A 72 -16.44 -16.57 -5.10
CA TYR A 72 -16.38 -16.71 -3.65
C TYR A 72 -16.69 -18.15 -3.24
N LEU A 73 -15.77 -18.76 -2.52
CA LEU A 73 -15.99 -20.05 -1.89
C LEU A 73 -16.67 -19.83 -0.56
N LYS A 74 -17.99 -19.99 -0.52
CA LYS A 74 -18.95 -19.71 0.59
C LYS A 74 -18.34 -19.34 1.96
N SER A 75 -17.89 -20.24 2.79
CA SER A 75 -17.37 -19.92 4.12
C SER A 75 -15.88 -19.49 4.14
N ASP A 76 -15.16 -19.59 3.04
CA ASP A 76 -13.70 -19.54 3.02
C ASP A 76 -13.10 -18.27 2.43
N TRP A 77 -13.91 -17.38 1.87
CA TRP A 77 -13.43 -16.10 1.33
C TRP A 77 -12.72 -15.26 2.41
N ARG A 78 -13.19 -15.31 3.66
CA ARG A 78 -12.60 -14.63 4.80
C ARG A 78 -11.21 -15.17 5.15
N ARG A 79 -10.90 -16.39 4.73
CA ARG A 79 -9.61 -17.06 4.98
C ARG A 79 -8.65 -16.97 3.78
N GLY A 80 -8.83 -15.99 2.90
CA GLY A 80 -8.03 -15.84 1.71
C GLY A 80 -8.40 -16.81 0.59
N LYS A 81 -9.61 -17.34 0.60
CA LYS A 81 -10.17 -18.17 -0.47
C LYS A 81 -11.18 -17.40 -1.32
N ASP A 82 -10.96 -16.10 -1.44
CA ASP A 82 -11.63 -15.22 -2.38
C ASP A 82 -10.79 -15.18 -3.65
N GLN A 83 -11.17 -15.94 -4.64
CA GLN A 83 -10.43 -15.99 -5.91
C GLN A 83 -10.94 -14.98 -6.95
N TYR A 84 -11.94 -14.15 -6.63
CA TYR A 84 -12.44 -13.11 -7.53
C TYR A 84 -11.29 -12.25 -8.11
N ASN A 85 -10.45 -11.70 -7.22
CA ASN A 85 -9.34 -10.85 -7.65
C ASN A 85 -8.30 -11.62 -8.48
N ASP A 86 -8.02 -12.88 -8.13
CA ASP A 86 -7.10 -13.71 -8.91
C ASP A 86 -7.67 -13.99 -10.31
N CYS A 87 -8.99 -14.26 -10.41
CA CYS A 87 -9.63 -14.45 -11.71
C CYS A 87 -9.62 -13.17 -12.55
N VAL A 88 -9.81 -11.99 -11.96
CA VAL A 88 -9.62 -10.70 -12.64
C VAL A 88 -8.19 -10.57 -13.16
N VAL A 89 -7.18 -10.76 -12.30
CA VAL A 89 -5.76 -10.66 -12.67
C VAL A 89 -5.40 -11.63 -13.79
N LEU A 90 -5.86 -12.88 -13.67
CA LEU A 90 -5.61 -13.92 -14.69
C LEU A 90 -6.27 -13.56 -16.02
N GLN A 91 -7.52 -13.07 -16.03
CA GLN A 91 -8.17 -12.61 -17.25
C GLN A 91 -7.40 -11.47 -17.92
N LEU A 92 -6.99 -10.45 -17.12
CA LEU A 92 -6.19 -9.34 -17.64
C LEU A 92 -4.84 -9.81 -18.20
N ALA A 93 -4.19 -10.80 -17.55
CA ALA A 93 -2.90 -11.34 -17.97
C ALA A 93 -2.98 -12.21 -19.23
N VAL A 94 -4.12 -12.88 -19.48
CA VAL A 94 -4.32 -13.73 -20.69
C VAL A 94 -5.10 -13.01 -21.78
N ASN A 95 -5.47 -11.73 -21.61
CA ASN A 95 -6.25 -11.00 -22.59
C ASN A 95 -5.49 -10.89 -23.92
N SER A 96 -6.11 -11.43 -24.99
CA SER A 96 -5.56 -11.42 -26.35
C SER A 96 -6.20 -10.38 -27.27
N ARG A 97 -7.23 -9.64 -26.80
CA ARG A 97 -8.05 -8.78 -27.64
C ARG A 97 -7.59 -7.33 -27.68
N GLY A 98 -7.88 -6.69 -28.82
CA GLY A 98 -7.62 -5.28 -29.05
C GLY A 98 -6.19 -4.99 -29.51
N SER A 99 -5.89 -3.72 -29.73
CA SER A 99 -4.56 -3.23 -30.07
C SER A 99 -3.57 -3.49 -28.93
N LEU A 100 -2.28 -3.46 -29.23
CA LEU A 100 -1.23 -3.60 -28.21
C LEU A 100 -1.35 -2.53 -27.12
N ALA A 101 -1.67 -1.29 -27.52
CA ALA A 101 -1.89 -0.20 -26.57
C ALA A 101 -3.07 -0.49 -25.62
N ARG A 102 -4.17 -1.03 -26.14
CA ARG A 102 -5.33 -1.42 -25.32
C ARG A 102 -4.98 -2.50 -24.32
N LYS A 103 -4.29 -3.55 -24.74
CA LYS A 103 -3.84 -4.64 -23.83
C LYS A 103 -2.90 -4.15 -22.74
N ALA A 104 -2.04 -3.17 -23.05
CA ALA A 104 -1.06 -2.64 -22.11
C ALA A 104 -1.66 -1.62 -21.11
N LEU A 105 -2.58 -0.77 -21.58
CA LEU A 105 -3.07 0.37 -20.82
C LEU A 105 -4.50 0.19 -20.29
N ALA A 106 -5.33 -0.55 -20.98
CA ALA A 106 -6.75 -0.74 -20.66
C ALA A 106 -7.19 -2.19 -20.97
N PRO A 107 -6.50 -3.20 -20.36
CA PRO A 107 -6.93 -4.59 -20.54
C PRO A 107 -8.36 -4.74 -20.03
N ALA A 108 -9.14 -5.62 -20.65
CA ALA A 108 -10.50 -5.90 -20.23
C ALA A 108 -10.58 -7.26 -19.53
N TYR A 109 -11.44 -7.37 -18.55
CA TYR A 109 -11.92 -8.63 -18.04
C TYR A 109 -13.41 -8.81 -18.45
N TYR A 110 -13.84 -10.03 -18.49
CA TYR A 110 -15.18 -10.39 -18.98
C TYR A 110 -16.00 -10.99 -17.87
N VAL A 111 -17.28 -10.69 -17.87
CA VAL A 111 -18.28 -11.28 -16.96
C VAL A 111 -19.27 -12.08 -17.76
N SER A 112 -19.73 -13.20 -17.21
CA SER A 112 -20.77 -14.00 -17.83
C SER A 112 -22.10 -13.25 -17.78
N ASP A 113 -22.85 -13.29 -18.88
CA ASP A 113 -24.22 -12.80 -18.89
C ASP A 113 -25.08 -13.61 -17.93
N GLY A 114 -25.87 -12.92 -17.09
CA GLY A 114 -26.76 -13.53 -16.13
C GLY A 114 -27.00 -12.69 -14.88
N ALA A 115 -27.94 -13.14 -14.06
CA ALA A 115 -28.33 -12.45 -12.83
C ALA A 115 -27.19 -12.33 -11.77
N HIS A 116 -26.15 -13.16 -11.89
CA HIS A 116 -24.99 -13.17 -11.01
C HIS A 116 -23.73 -13.25 -11.86
N PRO A 117 -23.14 -12.10 -12.25
CA PRO A 117 -21.90 -12.07 -12.98
C PRO A 117 -20.77 -12.71 -12.16
N ASP A 118 -20.14 -13.76 -12.70
CA ASP A 118 -19.06 -14.49 -12.06
C ASP A 118 -17.83 -14.44 -12.95
N VAL A 119 -16.77 -13.80 -12.44
CA VAL A 119 -15.52 -13.58 -13.19
C VAL A 119 -14.73 -14.88 -13.35
N CYS A 120 -14.74 -15.74 -12.32
CA CYS A 120 -14.04 -17.02 -12.37
C CYS A 120 -14.71 -18.00 -13.34
N LYS A 121 -16.04 -18.02 -13.40
CA LYS A 121 -16.78 -18.79 -14.39
C LYS A 121 -16.47 -18.32 -15.81
N SER A 122 -16.42 -17.01 -16.00
CA SER A 122 -16.04 -16.40 -17.28
C SER A 122 -14.62 -16.78 -17.68
N LEU A 123 -13.67 -16.72 -16.74
CA LEU A 123 -12.29 -17.14 -16.97
C LEU A 123 -12.21 -18.63 -17.35
N ARG A 124 -12.97 -19.51 -16.70
CA ARG A 124 -13.02 -20.95 -17.06
C ARG A 124 -13.49 -21.13 -18.50
N ARG A 125 -14.62 -20.51 -18.86
CA ARG A 125 -15.19 -20.61 -20.21
C ARG A 125 -14.22 -20.11 -21.29
N LEU A 126 -13.50 -19.02 -21.01
CA LEU A 126 -12.44 -18.54 -21.90
C LEU A 126 -11.27 -19.53 -22.01
N ALA A 127 -10.84 -20.11 -20.88
CA ALA A 127 -9.71 -21.02 -20.84
C ALA A 127 -10.00 -22.37 -21.51
N THR A 128 -11.26 -22.86 -21.44
CA THR A 128 -11.70 -24.11 -22.08
C THR A 128 -12.13 -23.93 -23.53
N GLY A 129 -12.29 -22.69 -24.01
CA GLY A 129 -12.82 -22.41 -25.35
C GLY A 129 -14.35 -22.55 -25.44
N GLU A 130 -15.06 -22.67 -24.31
CA GLU A 130 -16.53 -22.74 -24.27
C GLU A 130 -17.20 -21.40 -24.58
N ALA A 131 -16.46 -20.29 -24.49
CA ALA A 131 -16.95 -18.98 -24.85
C ALA A 131 -15.94 -18.20 -25.67
N ASP A 132 -16.44 -17.48 -26.66
CA ASP A 132 -15.70 -16.43 -27.35
C ASP A 132 -15.84 -15.13 -26.57
N PRO A 133 -14.74 -14.49 -26.20
CA PRO A 133 -14.80 -13.15 -25.59
C PRO A 133 -15.65 -12.14 -26.39
N ALA A 134 -15.89 -12.33 -27.72
CA ALA A 134 -16.72 -11.45 -28.57
C ALA A 134 -18.18 -11.38 -28.12
N GLY A 135 -18.69 -12.46 -27.57
CA GLY A 135 -20.06 -12.56 -27.08
C GLY A 135 -20.19 -12.29 -25.58
N MET A 136 -19.12 -11.83 -24.91
CA MET A 136 -19.14 -11.56 -23.46
C MET A 136 -19.10 -10.06 -23.18
N SER A 137 -19.82 -9.64 -22.13
CA SER A 137 -19.71 -8.28 -21.61
C SER A 137 -18.31 -8.10 -20.98
N GLY A 138 -17.58 -7.08 -21.42
CA GLY A 138 -16.24 -6.77 -20.93
C GLY A 138 -16.20 -5.43 -20.22
N ASP A 139 -15.54 -5.35 -19.07
CA ASP A 139 -15.23 -4.08 -18.40
C ASP A 139 -13.75 -3.72 -18.64
N SER A 140 -13.54 -2.49 -19.14
CA SER A 140 -12.20 -1.95 -19.39
C SER A 140 -11.55 -1.51 -18.10
N TYR A 141 -10.33 -2.00 -17.86
CA TYR A 141 -9.60 -1.70 -16.63
C TYR A 141 -8.54 -0.62 -16.88
N SER A 142 -9.00 0.54 -17.36
CA SER A 142 -8.15 1.69 -17.71
C SER A 142 -7.78 2.60 -16.54
N ARG A 143 -8.43 2.43 -15.37
CA ARG A 143 -8.47 3.38 -14.24
C ARG A 143 -7.12 3.74 -13.66
N TYR A 144 -6.27 2.75 -13.40
CA TYR A 144 -4.92 2.89 -12.83
C TYR A 144 -4.01 1.79 -13.34
N TRP A 145 -2.73 1.88 -13.03
CA TRP A 145 -1.78 0.82 -13.38
C TRP A 145 -2.09 -0.47 -12.60
N HIS A 146 -1.76 -1.59 -13.23
CA HIS A 146 -1.92 -2.92 -12.66
C HIS A 146 -0.61 -3.68 -12.80
N GLY A 147 0.45 -3.24 -12.10
CA GLY A 147 1.78 -3.84 -12.17
C GLY A 147 1.81 -5.32 -11.83
N TYR A 148 0.84 -5.80 -11.06
CA TYR A 148 0.67 -7.22 -10.79
C TYR A 148 0.25 -8.03 -12.05
N VAL A 149 -0.35 -7.41 -13.06
CA VAL A 149 -0.73 -8.10 -14.33
C VAL A 149 0.50 -8.50 -15.13
N PRO A 150 1.43 -7.59 -15.51
CA PRO A 150 2.67 -8.00 -16.16
C PRO A 150 3.52 -8.95 -15.31
N LEU A 151 3.55 -8.79 -13.98
CA LEU A 151 4.23 -9.73 -13.09
C LEU A 151 3.61 -11.12 -13.14
N THR A 152 2.29 -11.24 -13.04
CA THR A 152 1.57 -12.52 -13.16
C THR A 152 1.78 -13.13 -14.54
N GLY A 153 1.70 -12.33 -15.61
CA GLY A 153 1.97 -12.78 -16.96
C GLY A 153 3.39 -13.35 -17.13
N ALA A 154 4.38 -12.73 -16.49
CA ALA A 154 5.75 -13.21 -16.48
C ALA A 154 5.89 -14.52 -15.67
N LEU A 155 5.29 -14.61 -14.48
CA LEU A 155 5.30 -15.84 -13.69
C LEU A 155 4.66 -17.00 -14.43
N LEU A 156 3.50 -16.79 -15.06
CA LEU A 156 2.82 -17.81 -15.86
C LEU A 156 3.57 -18.24 -17.14
N ALA A 157 4.58 -17.50 -17.58
CA ALA A 157 5.45 -17.97 -18.65
C ALA A 157 6.32 -19.17 -18.20
N PHE A 158 6.64 -19.26 -16.90
CA PHE A 158 7.56 -20.28 -16.36
C PHE A 158 6.88 -21.25 -15.39
N THR A 159 5.76 -20.87 -14.75
CA THR A 159 5.11 -21.66 -13.69
C THR A 159 3.60 -21.85 -13.96
N ASP A 160 2.95 -22.71 -13.20
CA ASP A 160 1.48 -22.80 -13.08
C ASP A 160 0.92 -21.74 -12.10
N VAL A 161 -0.40 -21.67 -11.99
CA VAL A 161 -1.10 -20.70 -11.13
C VAL A 161 -0.82 -20.94 -9.66
N GLY A 162 -0.83 -22.19 -9.21
CA GLY A 162 -0.56 -22.56 -7.82
C GLY A 162 0.85 -22.17 -7.39
N THR A 163 1.85 -22.50 -8.21
CA THR A 163 3.25 -22.13 -7.99
C THR A 163 3.44 -20.61 -8.00
N ALA A 164 2.79 -19.87 -8.92
CA ALA A 164 2.84 -18.41 -8.94
C ALA A 164 2.30 -17.80 -7.64
N ARG A 165 1.16 -18.29 -7.13
CA ARG A 165 0.58 -17.88 -5.84
C ARG A 165 1.55 -18.14 -4.67
N GLN A 166 2.15 -19.32 -4.62
CA GLN A 166 3.12 -19.67 -3.57
C GLN A 166 4.38 -18.80 -3.65
N ALA A 167 4.90 -18.54 -4.84
CA ALA A 167 6.05 -17.66 -5.03
C ALA A 167 5.76 -16.23 -4.49
N LEU A 168 4.61 -15.67 -4.77
CA LEU A 168 4.21 -14.35 -4.28
C LEU A 168 3.99 -14.35 -2.76
N ARG A 169 3.42 -15.42 -2.21
CA ARG A 169 3.30 -15.59 -0.75
C ARG A 169 4.67 -15.64 -0.07
N LEU A 170 5.60 -16.41 -0.62
CA LEU A 170 6.97 -16.47 -0.12
C LEU A 170 7.68 -15.12 -0.26
N PHE A 171 7.36 -14.35 -1.28
CA PHE A 171 7.89 -13.00 -1.47
C PHE A 171 7.47 -12.05 -0.32
N VAL A 172 6.22 -12.12 0.15
CA VAL A 172 5.78 -11.36 1.34
C VAL A 172 6.52 -11.79 2.59
N ILE A 173 6.68 -13.11 2.81
CA ILE A 173 7.42 -13.64 3.96
C ILE A 173 8.88 -13.17 3.91
N ALA A 174 9.52 -13.28 2.75
CA ALA A 174 10.90 -12.83 2.56
C ALA A 174 11.04 -11.32 2.81
N ALA A 175 10.06 -10.50 2.39
CA ALA A 175 10.05 -9.08 2.67
C ALA A 175 9.97 -8.78 4.18
N LEU A 176 9.10 -9.46 4.92
CA LEU A 176 8.98 -9.31 6.38
C LEU A 176 10.26 -9.76 7.10
N LEU A 177 10.87 -10.87 6.67
CA LEU A 177 12.15 -11.31 7.20
C LEU A 177 13.28 -10.33 6.89
N ALA A 178 13.31 -9.77 5.69
CA ALA A 178 14.26 -8.72 5.31
C ALA A 178 14.11 -7.46 6.17
N LEU A 179 12.87 -7.05 6.46
CA LEU A 179 12.61 -5.94 7.39
C LEU A 179 13.12 -6.27 8.80
N ALA A 180 12.81 -7.44 9.32
CA ALA A 180 13.29 -7.88 10.64
C ALA A 180 14.82 -7.91 10.70
N ALA A 181 15.47 -8.48 9.68
CA ALA A 181 16.93 -8.53 9.59
C ALA A 181 17.58 -7.15 9.48
N THR A 182 16.98 -6.20 8.74
CA THR A 182 17.48 -4.83 8.66
C THR A 182 17.24 -4.06 9.95
N ALA A 183 16.10 -4.28 10.61
CA ALA A 183 15.79 -3.67 11.90
C ALA A 183 16.77 -4.11 13.00
N THR A 184 17.25 -5.36 13.00
CA THR A 184 18.26 -5.81 13.97
C THR A 184 19.63 -5.14 13.81
N ARG A 185 19.96 -4.63 12.62
CA ARG A 185 21.22 -3.94 12.32
C ARG A 185 21.24 -2.47 12.76
N VAL A 186 20.11 -1.94 13.21
CA VAL A 186 20.01 -0.57 13.73
C VAL A 186 19.72 -0.56 15.21
N ARG A 187 19.89 0.59 15.86
CA ARG A 187 19.61 0.78 17.29
C ARG A 187 18.51 1.82 17.45
N GLY A 188 18.00 1.95 18.66
CA GLY A 188 17.04 3.01 19.02
C GLY A 188 15.59 2.69 18.62
N ALA A 189 14.83 3.74 18.35
CA ALA A 189 13.40 3.67 18.08
C ALA A 189 13.10 2.99 16.74
N THR A 190 13.92 3.22 15.73
CA THR A 190 13.82 2.57 14.40
C THR A 190 13.85 1.05 14.50
N ARG A 191 14.71 0.48 15.38
CA ARG A 191 14.76 -0.97 15.59
C ARG A 191 13.45 -1.52 16.12
N ILE A 192 12.90 -0.87 17.15
CA ILE A 192 11.66 -1.34 17.80
C ILE A 192 10.49 -1.26 16.83
N ALA A 193 10.36 -0.14 16.13
CA ALA A 193 9.31 0.03 15.13
C ALA A 193 9.42 -1.02 14.01
N GLY A 194 10.63 -1.28 13.50
CA GLY A 194 10.86 -2.30 12.46
C GLY A 194 10.49 -3.71 12.91
N ILE A 195 10.87 -4.09 14.13
CA ILE A 195 10.49 -5.38 14.73
C ILE A 195 8.96 -5.43 14.93
N SER A 196 8.34 -4.36 15.46
CA SER A 196 6.89 -4.31 15.66
C SER A 196 6.12 -4.47 14.35
N VAL A 197 6.54 -3.80 13.26
CA VAL A 197 5.92 -3.96 11.94
C VAL A 197 6.12 -5.39 11.43
N GLY A 198 7.33 -5.96 11.53
CA GLY A 198 7.61 -7.33 11.09
C GLY A 198 6.76 -8.37 11.82
N VAL A 199 6.73 -8.32 13.16
CA VAL A 199 5.93 -9.24 13.98
C VAL A 199 4.44 -9.05 13.73
N THR A 200 3.95 -7.80 13.71
CA THR A 200 2.53 -7.52 13.44
C THR A 200 2.15 -7.98 12.03
N GLY A 201 3.03 -7.80 11.03
CA GLY A 201 2.81 -8.29 9.67
C GLY A 201 2.69 -9.80 9.60
N LEU A 202 3.56 -10.53 10.27
CA LEU A 202 3.49 -12.00 10.33
C LEU A 202 2.21 -12.49 11.02
N LEU A 203 1.78 -11.82 12.07
CA LEU A 203 0.58 -12.20 12.82
C LEU A 203 -0.69 -11.75 12.13
N PHE A 204 -0.71 -10.52 11.60
CA PHE A 204 -1.92 -9.84 11.16
C PHE A 204 -2.25 -10.09 9.69
N TRP A 205 -1.25 -10.16 8.81
CA TRP A 205 -1.51 -10.40 7.40
C TRP A 205 -1.89 -11.83 7.06
N GLY A 206 -1.83 -12.75 8.01
CA GLY A 206 -2.30 -14.13 7.83
C GLY A 206 -1.70 -14.77 6.57
N LEU A 207 -0.56 -15.45 6.71
CA LEU A 207 0.15 -16.04 5.57
C LEU A 207 -0.74 -16.85 4.61
N PRO A 208 -1.80 -17.54 5.06
CA PRO A 208 -2.77 -18.17 4.18
C PRO A 208 -3.62 -17.20 3.34
N TYR A 209 -3.78 -15.93 3.78
CA TYR A 209 -4.51 -14.92 3.01
C TYR A 209 -3.90 -14.73 1.62
N TYR A 210 -2.58 -14.82 1.51
CA TYR A 210 -1.87 -14.74 0.24
C TYR A 210 -1.90 -16.02 -0.60
N GLY A 211 -2.60 -17.06 -0.18
CA GLY A 211 -2.87 -18.25 -0.98
C GLY A 211 -3.71 -17.96 -2.24
N GLN A 212 -4.36 -16.77 -2.28
CA GLN A 212 -5.09 -16.23 -3.43
C GLN A 212 -4.74 -14.74 -3.57
N GLY A 213 -3.49 -14.45 -3.77
CA GLY A 213 -2.96 -13.10 -3.66
C GLY A 213 -2.16 -12.60 -4.85
N LEU A 214 -2.52 -12.97 -6.08
CA LEU A 214 -1.83 -12.50 -7.28
C LEU A 214 -1.82 -10.96 -7.38
N SER A 215 -2.87 -10.29 -6.90
CA SER A 215 -2.92 -8.82 -6.87
C SER A 215 -2.29 -8.21 -5.62
N PHE A 216 -2.48 -8.83 -4.44
CA PHE A 216 -2.18 -8.19 -3.15
C PHE A 216 -0.73 -8.37 -2.72
N ALA A 217 -0.20 -9.58 -2.87
CA ALA A 217 1.12 -9.95 -2.37
C ALA A 217 2.25 -9.05 -2.91
N PRO A 218 2.31 -8.71 -4.21
CA PRO A 218 3.38 -7.85 -4.72
C PRO A 218 3.39 -6.46 -4.11
N GLY A 219 2.22 -5.83 -3.97
CA GLY A 219 2.10 -4.50 -3.38
C GLY A 219 2.55 -4.47 -1.91
N ASP A 220 2.05 -5.42 -1.11
CA ASP A 220 2.41 -5.54 0.30
C ASP A 220 3.90 -5.85 0.51
N ALA A 221 4.46 -6.77 -0.27
CA ALA A 221 5.89 -7.08 -0.22
C ALA A 221 6.76 -5.85 -0.54
N LEU A 222 6.40 -5.10 -1.58
CA LEU A 222 7.13 -3.90 -1.97
C LEU A 222 7.03 -2.77 -0.93
N VAL A 223 5.89 -2.65 -0.25
CA VAL A 223 5.77 -1.72 0.89
C VAL A 223 6.80 -2.06 1.95
N ILE A 224 6.89 -3.31 2.35
CA ILE A 224 7.83 -3.76 3.39
C ILE A 224 9.28 -3.64 2.93
N LEU A 225 9.60 -4.02 1.69
CA LEU A 225 10.95 -3.90 1.13
C LEU A 225 11.40 -2.45 0.99
N GLY A 226 10.50 -1.52 0.63
CA GLY A 226 10.81 -0.10 0.60
C GLY A 226 11.23 0.44 1.97
N ILE A 227 10.57 0.00 3.04
CA ILE A 227 10.96 0.37 4.41
C ILE A 227 12.26 -0.30 4.83
N ALA A 228 12.47 -1.57 4.50
CA ALA A 228 13.75 -2.24 4.72
C ALA A 228 14.90 -1.50 4.01
N ALA A 229 14.69 -1.07 2.77
CA ALA A 229 15.65 -0.26 2.01
C ALA A 229 15.90 1.11 2.67
N LEU A 230 14.85 1.80 3.12
CA LEU A 230 14.97 3.08 3.86
C LEU A 230 15.86 2.92 5.12
N ILE A 231 15.65 1.85 5.89
CA ILE A 231 16.45 1.55 7.08
C ILE A 231 17.89 1.23 6.69
N LEU A 232 18.10 0.40 5.67
CA LEU A 232 19.42 -0.05 5.22
C LEU A 232 20.24 1.13 4.68
N TRP A 233 19.63 1.96 3.85
CA TRP A 233 20.28 3.10 3.17
C TRP A 233 20.15 4.42 3.91
N ARG A 234 19.75 4.42 5.19
CA ARG A 234 19.51 5.63 5.99
C ARG A 234 20.65 6.65 5.96
N ARG A 235 21.91 6.21 5.77
CA ARG A 235 23.07 7.10 5.64
C ARG A 235 23.09 7.82 4.28
N ALA A 236 22.87 7.08 3.19
CA ALA A 236 22.78 7.63 1.83
C ALA A 236 21.55 8.55 1.71
N LEU A 237 20.43 8.17 2.33
CA LEU A 237 19.18 8.96 2.39
C LEU A 237 19.24 10.09 3.44
N ALA A 238 20.41 10.39 4.01
CA ALA A 238 20.60 11.50 4.94
C ALA A 238 20.39 12.86 4.27
N SER A 239 20.77 13.03 3.01
CA SER A 239 20.47 14.25 2.24
C SER A 239 18.97 14.32 1.92
N ILE A 240 18.44 15.53 1.90
CA ILE A 240 17.02 15.75 1.56
C ILE A 240 16.74 15.36 0.12
N SER A 241 17.68 15.65 -0.81
CA SER A 241 17.52 15.33 -2.22
C SER A 241 17.40 13.82 -2.46
N ALA A 242 18.31 13.01 -1.91
CA ALA A 242 18.25 11.56 -2.03
C ALA A 242 16.95 10.98 -1.40
N LEU A 243 16.52 11.55 -0.27
CA LEU A 243 15.27 11.14 0.39
C LEU A 243 14.06 11.45 -0.49
N LEU A 244 13.99 12.62 -1.11
CA LEU A 244 12.89 13.00 -2.00
C LEU A 244 12.84 12.11 -3.24
N VAL A 245 14.01 11.83 -3.87
CA VAL A 245 14.12 10.91 -5.01
C VAL A 245 13.64 9.51 -4.65
N PHE A 246 14.14 8.96 -3.54
CA PHE A 246 13.70 7.65 -3.04
C PHE A 246 12.20 7.61 -2.80
N SER A 247 11.66 8.62 -2.10
CA SER A 247 10.25 8.67 -1.73
C SER A 247 9.35 8.80 -2.96
N ALA A 248 9.72 9.62 -3.94
CA ALA A 248 9.00 9.79 -5.19
C ALA A 248 8.99 8.50 -6.02
N ALA A 249 10.15 7.86 -6.20
CA ALA A 249 10.24 6.57 -6.89
C ALA A 249 9.45 5.48 -6.18
N TYR A 250 9.51 5.45 -4.85
CA TYR A 250 8.75 4.50 -4.05
C TYR A 250 7.24 4.70 -4.17
N GLY A 251 6.75 5.95 -4.10
CA GLY A 251 5.34 6.27 -4.33
C GLY A 251 4.86 5.87 -5.73
N SER A 252 5.69 6.13 -6.75
CA SER A 252 5.42 5.70 -8.13
C SER A 252 5.33 4.17 -8.24
N LEU A 253 6.25 3.43 -7.63
CA LEU A 253 6.29 1.97 -7.66
C LEU A 253 5.05 1.36 -7.00
N ILE A 254 4.66 1.87 -5.83
CA ILE A 254 3.47 1.38 -5.13
C ILE A 254 2.21 1.69 -5.93
N ALA A 255 2.09 2.91 -6.47
CA ALA A 255 0.94 3.28 -7.30
C ALA A 255 0.85 2.47 -8.60
N TYR A 256 1.99 2.07 -9.18
CA TYR A 256 2.03 1.16 -10.33
C TYR A 256 1.55 -0.24 -9.96
N MET A 257 2.01 -0.78 -8.84
CA MET A 257 1.67 -2.15 -8.45
C MET A 257 0.26 -2.27 -7.92
N ASP A 258 -0.16 -1.38 -7.02
CA ASP A 258 -1.45 -1.47 -6.37
C ASP A 258 -1.88 -0.11 -5.77
N PHE A 259 -2.63 0.64 -6.54
CA PHE A 259 -3.04 1.99 -6.14
C PHE A 259 -4.11 1.99 -5.04
N LEU A 260 -5.10 1.07 -5.09
CA LEU A 260 -6.32 1.18 -4.28
C LEU A 260 -6.44 0.16 -3.15
N THR A 261 -5.71 -0.95 -3.15
CA THR A 261 -6.03 -2.06 -2.22
C THR A 261 -5.31 -2.01 -0.87
N GLY A 262 -4.72 -0.88 -0.50
CA GLY A 262 -4.14 -0.66 0.83
C GLY A 262 -2.64 -0.42 0.89
N PRO A 263 -1.80 -0.90 -0.06
CA PRO A 263 -0.36 -0.65 -0.04
C PRO A 263 0.01 0.83 -0.06
N LEU A 264 -0.73 1.65 -0.81
CA LEU A 264 -0.43 3.08 -0.93
C LEU A 264 -0.51 3.83 0.42
N PRO A 265 -1.64 3.81 1.17
CA PRO A 265 -1.68 4.45 2.48
C PRO A 265 -0.76 3.78 3.51
N THR A 266 -0.62 2.45 3.48
CA THR A 266 0.31 1.73 4.36
C THR A 266 1.76 2.19 4.12
N GLY A 267 2.19 2.26 2.86
CA GLY A 267 3.52 2.74 2.48
C GLY A 267 3.77 4.19 2.90
N ALA A 268 2.78 5.07 2.74
CA ALA A 268 2.86 6.47 3.18
C ALA A 268 3.07 6.60 4.69
N CYS A 269 2.27 5.88 5.49
CA CYS A 269 2.35 5.88 6.95
C CYS A 269 3.69 5.34 7.45
N LEU A 270 4.14 4.22 6.90
CA LEU A 270 5.42 3.61 7.24
C LEU A 270 6.59 4.51 6.83
N LEU A 271 6.59 5.04 5.61
CA LEU A 271 7.63 5.96 5.13
C LEU A 271 7.76 7.18 6.04
N PHE A 272 6.64 7.81 6.39
CA PHE A 272 6.61 8.95 7.30
C PHE A 272 7.25 8.60 8.64
N LEU A 273 6.77 7.54 9.31
CA LEU A 273 7.26 7.16 10.64
C LEU A 273 8.74 6.79 10.61
N PHE A 274 9.16 5.93 9.69
CA PHE A 274 10.55 5.46 9.63
C PHE A 274 11.53 6.57 9.23
N THR A 275 11.11 7.51 8.39
CA THR A 275 11.89 8.72 8.11
C THR A 275 12.05 9.57 9.37
N TRP A 276 10.98 9.78 10.11
CA TRP A 276 11.00 10.53 11.36
C TRP A 276 11.90 9.85 12.41
N LEU A 277 11.72 8.54 12.63
CA LEU A 277 12.51 7.76 13.61
C LEU A 277 14.00 7.73 13.28
N ALA A 278 14.36 7.57 12.01
CA ALA A 278 15.76 7.58 11.58
C ALA A 278 16.45 8.92 11.94
N ARG A 279 15.73 10.04 11.88
CA ARG A 279 16.24 11.37 12.28
C ARG A 279 16.24 11.56 13.78
N PHE A 280 15.20 11.07 14.44
CA PHE A 280 15.11 11.08 15.89
C PHE A 280 16.27 10.29 16.54
N ASP A 281 16.60 9.11 16.02
CA ASP A 281 17.72 8.28 16.51
C ASP A 281 19.09 8.92 16.20
N ALA A 282 19.22 9.64 15.09
CA ALA A 282 20.46 10.32 14.69
C ALA A 282 20.70 11.61 15.49
N SER A 283 19.65 12.27 15.96
CA SER A 283 19.74 13.52 16.69
C SER A 283 20.02 13.27 18.17
N ARG A 284 21.28 13.13 18.57
CA ARG A 284 21.72 12.98 19.98
C ARG A 284 21.31 14.15 20.90
N GLY A 285 20.32 14.93 20.54
CA GLY A 285 19.83 16.14 21.23
C GLY A 285 19.34 17.24 20.29
N GLY A 286 19.32 16.98 18.98
CA GLY A 286 18.86 17.94 17.97
C GLY A 286 17.36 18.21 18.02
N ALA A 287 16.95 19.37 17.53
CA ALA A 287 15.55 19.82 17.56
C ALA A 287 14.65 18.84 16.78
N PRO A 288 13.50 18.42 17.34
CA PRO A 288 12.53 17.55 16.69
C PRO A 288 12.03 18.08 15.33
N GLY A 289 12.12 19.39 15.11
CA GLY A 289 11.64 20.07 13.90
C GLY A 289 12.24 19.58 12.58
N ASP A 290 13.53 19.21 12.56
CA ASP A 290 14.16 18.68 11.34
C ASP A 290 13.61 17.29 10.96
N ALA A 291 13.34 16.44 11.95
CA ALA A 291 12.73 15.12 11.72
C ALA A 291 11.32 15.24 11.10
N TRP A 292 10.51 16.18 11.62
CA TRP A 292 9.18 16.46 11.06
C TRP A 292 9.24 16.98 9.63
N ARG A 293 10.11 17.97 9.38
CA ARG A 293 10.29 18.53 8.03
C ARG A 293 10.66 17.47 7.01
N LYS A 294 11.59 16.59 7.33
CA LYS A 294 12.03 15.52 6.43
C LYS A 294 10.96 14.44 6.24
N ALA A 295 10.25 14.07 7.30
CA ALA A 295 9.16 13.11 7.21
C ALA A 295 7.99 13.62 6.35
N PHE A 296 7.58 14.87 6.51
CA PHE A 296 6.58 15.49 5.66
C PHE A 296 7.07 15.69 4.22
N GLY A 297 8.33 16.10 4.02
CA GLY A 297 8.92 16.19 2.69
C GLY A 297 8.93 14.85 1.96
N ALA A 298 9.29 13.76 2.64
CA ALA A 298 9.24 12.40 2.11
C ALA A 298 7.81 11.99 1.77
N LEU A 299 6.84 12.27 2.64
CA LEU A 299 5.43 11.99 2.39
C LEU A 299 4.89 12.74 1.17
N VAL A 300 5.19 14.03 1.04
CA VAL A 300 4.80 14.83 -0.14
C VAL A 300 5.42 14.28 -1.42
N ALA A 301 6.72 13.94 -1.40
CA ALA A 301 7.38 13.35 -2.57
C ALA A 301 6.78 11.99 -2.95
N TYR A 302 6.46 11.15 -1.97
CA TYR A 302 5.75 9.88 -2.17
C TYR A 302 4.37 10.08 -2.81
N ALA A 303 3.58 10.99 -2.27
CA ALA A 303 2.24 11.31 -2.79
C ALA A 303 2.32 11.87 -4.22
N LEU A 304 3.28 12.77 -4.51
CA LEU A 304 3.53 13.26 -5.85
C LEU A 304 3.91 12.13 -6.81
N GLY A 305 4.79 11.23 -6.40
CA GLY A 305 5.15 10.04 -7.19
C GLY A 305 3.92 9.22 -7.56
N ALA A 306 3.06 8.94 -6.58
CA ALA A 306 1.85 8.18 -6.79
C ALA A 306 0.85 8.90 -7.72
N VAL A 307 0.53 10.16 -7.43
CA VAL A 307 -0.43 10.95 -8.19
C VAL A 307 0.03 11.16 -9.64
N LEU A 308 1.29 11.54 -9.86
CA LEU A 308 1.83 11.72 -11.20
C LEU A 308 1.87 10.41 -11.99
N THR A 309 2.15 9.28 -11.34
CA THR A 309 2.12 7.97 -12.00
C THR A 309 0.71 7.62 -12.50
N VAL A 310 -0.33 7.89 -11.74
CA VAL A 310 -1.72 7.72 -12.19
C VAL A 310 -2.07 8.72 -13.28
N ALA A 311 -1.71 10.00 -13.11
CA ALA A 311 -1.99 11.05 -14.09
C ALA A 311 -1.33 10.77 -15.44
N ILE A 312 -0.04 10.36 -15.44
CA ILE A 312 0.69 9.99 -16.67
C ILE A 312 -0.03 8.83 -17.37
N LYS A 313 -0.50 7.82 -16.63
CA LYS A 313 -1.29 6.75 -17.24
C LYS A 313 -2.55 7.29 -17.91
N GLN A 314 -3.31 8.17 -17.24
CA GLN A 314 -4.54 8.73 -17.84
C GLN A 314 -4.26 9.56 -19.09
N VAL A 315 -3.15 10.32 -19.10
CA VAL A 315 -2.71 11.04 -20.31
C VAL A 315 -2.41 10.05 -21.45
N LEU A 316 -1.70 8.95 -21.16
CA LEU A 316 -1.41 7.92 -22.17
C LEU A 316 -2.69 7.21 -22.66
N VAL A 317 -3.63 6.91 -21.77
CA VAL A 317 -4.94 6.32 -22.11
C VAL A 317 -5.69 7.28 -23.03
N LEU A 318 -5.77 8.56 -22.67
CA LEU A 318 -6.43 9.58 -23.49
C LEU A 318 -5.79 9.70 -24.88
N ALA A 319 -4.47 9.79 -24.94
CA ALA A 319 -3.73 9.97 -26.17
C ALA A 319 -3.81 8.77 -27.13
N LEU A 320 -3.79 7.53 -26.59
CA LEU A 320 -3.69 6.30 -27.40
C LEU A 320 -5.04 5.58 -27.59
N LEU A 321 -6.00 5.77 -26.70
CA LEU A 321 -7.28 5.05 -26.70
C LEU A 321 -8.50 5.96 -26.81
N GLY A 322 -8.32 7.27 -26.61
CA GLY A 322 -9.36 8.26 -26.72
C GLY A 322 -10.15 8.55 -25.44
N PRO A 323 -11.06 9.55 -25.48
CA PRO A 323 -11.73 10.09 -24.28
C PRO A 323 -12.78 9.15 -23.67
N GLY A 324 -13.26 8.15 -24.39
CA GLY A 324 -14.25 7.19 -23.89
C GLY A 324 -13.77 6.42 -22.65
N GLU A 325 -12.46 6.10 -22.59
CA GLU A 325 -11.87 5.38 -21.47
C GLU A 325 -11.77 6.23 -20.20
N LEU A 326 -11.65 7.57 -20.31
CA LEU A 326 -11.64 8.47 -19.15
C LEU A 326 -12.98 8.53 -18.41
N ARG A 327 -14.08 8.28 -19.10
CA ARG A 327 -15.42 8.25 -18.48
C ARG A 327 -15.50 7.17 -17.42
N SER A 328 -14.95 5.98 -17.70
CA SER A 328 -14.86 4.90 -16.70
C SER A 328 -14.05 5.29 -15.48
N PHE A 329 -12.94 6.03 -15.65
CA PHE A 329 -12.15 6.57 -14.54
C PHE A 329 -12.96 7.54 -13.69
N ALA A 330 -13.64 8.53 -14.31
CA ALA A 330 -14.43 9.53 -13.61
C ALA A 330 -15.58 8.90 -12.81
N MET A 331 -16.37 8.01 -13.43
CA MET A 331 -17.46 7.30 -12.75
C MET A 331 -17.01 6.52 -11.53
N ASN A 332 -15.85 5.87 -11.60
CA ASN A 332 -15.32 5.14 -10.45
C ASN A 332 -14.76 6.06 -9.37
N ALA A 333 -14.16 7.19 -9.73
CA ALA A 333 -13.71 8.19 -8.77
C ALA A 333 -14.89 8.76 -7.98
N GLU A 334 -15.99 9.10 -8.66
CA GLU A 334 -17.24 9.54 -8.03
C GLU A 334 -17.82 8.48 -7.09
N LEU A 335 -17.88 7.23 -7.55
CA LEU A 335 -18.38 6.11 -6.73
C LEU A 335 -17.53 5.91 -5.48
N TYR A 336 -16.21 5.82 -5.61
CA TYR A 336 -15.33 5.45 -4.49
C TYR A 336 -15.18 6.56 -3.44
N THR A 337 -15.30 7.81 -3.85
CA THR A 337 -15.30 8.97 -2.94
C THR A 337 -16.66 9.21 -2.27
N GLY A 338 -17.73 8.60 -2.76
CA GLY A 338 -19.09 8.83 -2.26
C GLY A 338 -19.66 10.19 -2.68
N ILE A 339 -18.98 10.97 -3.53
CA ILE A 339 -19.44 12.29 -3.97
C ILE A 339 -20.72 12.19 -4.81
N ALA A 340 -20.96 11.04 -5.45
CA ALA A 340 -22.19 10.79 -6.22
C ALA A 340 -23.46 10.85 -5.35
N ASP A 341 -23.37 10.48 -4.06
CA ASP A 341 -24.47 10.62 -3.10
C ASP A 341 -23.98 11.14 -1.73
N VAL A 342 -23.92 12.45 -1.62
CA VAL A 342 -23.45 13.14 -0.40
C VAL A 342 -24.31 12.81 0.83
N ARG A 343 -25.58 12.42 0.64
CA ARG A 343 -26.46 12.04 1.77
C ARG A 343 -26.10 10.69 2.38
N ALA A 344 -25.49 9.80 1.60
CA ALA A 344 -25.02 8.51 2.07
C ALA A 344 -23.64 8.58 2.76
N LEU A 345 -22.88 9.67 2.63
CA LEU A 345 -21.53 9.78 3.18
C LEU A 345 -21.38 9.39 4.67
N PRO A 346 -22.29 9.77 5.61
CA PRO A 346 -22.14 9.35 6.99
C PRO A 346 -22.21 7.82 7.17
N SER A 347 -23.08 7.12 6.43
CA SER A 347 -23.16 5.67 6.45
C SER A 347 -21.96 5.01 5.78
N ASP A 348 -21.43 5.62 4.71
CA ASP A 348 -20.25 5.15 3.99
C ASP A 348 -18.99 5.25 4.85
N TYR A 349 -18.82 6.34 5.61
CA TYR A 349 -17.73 6.47 6.58
C TYR A 349 -17.83 5.41 7.67
N ALA A 350 -19.02 5.25 8.27
CA ALA A 350 -19.24 4.21 9.28
C ALA A 350 -18.96 2.81 8.70
N GLY A 351 -19.47 2.53 7.49
CA GLY A 351 -19.24 1.29 6.76
C GLY A 351 -17.76 1.04 6.48
N GLY A 352 -17.02 2.07 6.04
CA GLY A 352 -15.59 2.00 5.79
C GLY A 352 -14.79 1.64 7.04
N PHE A 353 -15.03 2.32 8.16
CA PHE A 353 -14.38 1.99 9.43
C PHE A 353 -14.77 0.60 9.94
N LEU A 354 -16.04 0.25 9.90
CA LEU A 354 -16.52 -1.08 10.33
C LEU A 354 -15.91 -2.20 9.49
N THR A 355 -15.75 -2.00 8.18
CA THR A 355 -15.15 -2.98 7.27
C THR A 355 -13.70 -3.27 7.64
N LEU A 356 -12.90 -2.26 8.02
CA LEU A 356 -11.53 -2.47 8.47
C LEU A 356 -11.47 -3.48 9.64
N PHE A 357 -12.39 -3.39 10.59
CA PHE A 357 -12.40 -4.27 11.75
C PHE A 357 -13.12 -5.59 11.49
N LYS A 358 -14.22 -5.58 10.74
CA LYS A 358 -15.06 -6.75 10.47
C LYS A 358 -14.30 -7.86 9.73
N TYR A 359 -13.45 -7.49 8.81
CA TYR A 359 -12.69 -8.44 7.98
C TYR A 359 -11.24 -8.57 8.38
N THR A 360 -10.88 -8.12 9.57
CA THR A 360 -9.53 -8.30 10.10
C THR A 360 -9.09 -9.76 9.93
N PRO A 361 -7.98 -10.04 9.23
CA PRO A 361 -7.52 -11.41 8.98
C PRO A 361 -7.37 -12.25 10.24
N LEU A 362 -7.02 -11.63 11.37
CA LEU A 362 -6.98 -12.29 12.67
C LEU A 362 -8.36 -12.68 13.18
N LEU A 363 -9.39 -11.82 12.99
CA LEU A 363 -10.78 -12.15 13.35
C LEU A 363 -11.28 -13.35 12.56
N THR A 364 -10.86 -13.48 11.31
CA THR A 364 -11.27 -14.59 10.44
C THR A 364 -10.39 -15.82 10.56
N TYR A 365 -9.14 -15.67 11.06
CA TYR A 365 -8.11 -16.71 11.06
C TYR A 365 -8.09 -17.52 12.35
N TYR A 366 -8.10 -16.84 13.50
CA TYR A 366 -7.88 -17.48 14.79
C TYR A 366 -9.19 -17.71 15.55
N SER A 367 -10.03 -16.73 15.62
CA SER A 367 -11.39 -16.75 16.16
C SER A 367 -11.89 -15.31 16.34
N ILE A 368 -13.18 -15.12 16.52
CA ILE A 368 -13.75 -13.81 16.90
C ILE A 368 -13.13 -13.33 18.22
N ALA A 369 -12.96 -14.25 19.18
CA ALA A 369 -12.35 -13.93 20.47
C ALA A 369 -10.88 -13.49 20.34
N GLY A 370 -10.06 -14.18 19.54
CA GLY A 370 -8.68 -13.81 19.31
C GLY A 370 -8.52 -12.45 18.63
N GLY A 371 -9.36 -12.16 17.66
CA GLY A 371 -9.35 -10.85 17.00
C GLY A 371 -9.82 -9.72 17.93
N ALA A 372 -10.87 -9.95 18.72
CA ALA A 372 -11.34 -8.98 19.73
C ALA A 372 -10.24 -8.71 20.78
N ALA A 373 -9.56 -9.77 21.25
CA ALA A 373 -8.45 -9.65 22.18
C ALA A 373 -7.31 -8.80 21.60
N LEU A 374 -6.94 -9.01 20.32
CA LEU A 374 -5.90 -8.20 19.67
C LEU A 374 -6.31 -6.74 19.55
N LEU A 375 -7.56 -6.45 19.15
CA LEU A 375 -8.08 -5.09 19.07
C LEU A 375 -8.01 -4.40 20.44
N LEU A 376 -8.46 -5.09 21.49
CA LEU A 376 -8.41 -4.60 22.87
C LEU A 376 -6.95 -4.35 23.31
N CYS A 377 -6.06 -5.31 23.10
CA CYS A 377 -4.65 -5.15 23.44
C CYS A 377 -4.01 -3.96 22.70
N SER A 378 -4.36 -3.73 21.44
CA SER A 378 -3.84 -2.59 20.68
C SER A 378 -4.42 -1.26 21.17
N ALA A 379 -5.72 -1.21 21.50
CA ALA A 379 -6.32 -0.03 22.13
C ALA A 379 -5.68 0.29 23.49
N LEU A 380 -5.44 -0.74 24.31
CA LEU A 380 -4.74 -0.59 25.59
C LEU A 380 -3.28 -0.15 25.38
N ALA A 381 -2.58 -0.63 24.35
CA ALA A 381 -1.23 -0.18 24.01
C ALA A 381 -1.21 1.34 23.68
N TRP A 382 -2.16 1.81 22.88
CA TRP A 382 -2.30 3.24 22.58
C TRP A 382 -2.66 4.08 23.81
N ALA A 383 -3.63 3.64 24.61
CA ALA A 383 -4.01 4.32 25.84
C ALA A 383 -2.85 4.43 26.84
N SER A 384 -2.12 3.33 27.04
CA SER A 384 -0.94 3.27 27.89
C SER A 384 0.19 4.16 27.36
N ALA A 385 0.45 4.14 26.05
CA ALA A 385 1.44 5.01 25.42
C ALA A 385 1.07 6.49 25.57
N ALA A 386 -0.19 6.87 25.39
CA ALA A 386 -0.69 8.22 25.58
C ALA A 386 -0.51 8.68 27.05
N PHE A 387 -0.88 7.82 28.00
CA PHE A 387 -0.71 8.10 29.43
C PHE A 387 0.77 8.30 29.79
N LEU A 388 1.67 7.42 29.36
CA LEU A 388 3.10 7.55 29.58
C LEU A 388 3.66 8.83 28.94
N ALA A 389 3.26 9.15 27.72
CA ALA A 389 3.68 10.35 27.02
C ALA A 389 3.23 11.62 27.73
N SER A 390 1.99 11.65 28.29
CA SER A 390 1.45 12.82 28.98
C SER A 390 2.28 13.21 30.20
N ARG A 391 2.86 12.24 30.89
CA ARG A 391 3.69 12.41 32.10
C ARG A 391 5.19 12.47 31.82
N SER A 392 5.60 12.41 30.56
CA SER A 392 6.99 12.31 30.17
C SER A 392 7.53 13.61 29.56
N SER A 393 8.81 13.59 29.16
CA SER A 393 9.52 14.70 28.53
C SER A 393 8.93 15.11 27.18
N ALA A 394 9.25 16.31 26.71
CA ALA A 394 8.88 16.80 25.37
C ALA A 394 9.33 15.84 24.26
N LYS A 395 10.48 15.17 24.45
CA LYS A 395 11.00 14.15 23.52
C LYS A 395 10.06 12.93 23.43
N ALA A 396 9.57 12.44 24.56
CA ALA A 396 8.61 11.32 24.61
C ALA A 396 7.26 11.71 24.01
N LYS A 397 6.79 12.92 24.26
CA LYS A 397 5.56 13.46 23.63
C LYS A 397 5.71 13.55 22.10
N SER A 398 6.85 14.01 21.61
CA SER A 398 7.14 14.07 20.17
C SER A 398 7.18 12.69 19.54
N LEU A 399 7.74 11.68 20.22
CA LEU A 399 7.74 10.30 19.79
C LEU A 399 6.31 9.73 19.66
N PHE A 400 5.49 9.92 20.68
CA PHE A 400 4.09 9.51 20.64
C PHE A 400 3.34 10.20 19.51
N LEU A 401 3.50 11.51 19.37
CA LEU A 401 2.84 12.31 18.34
C LEU A 401 3.22 11.83 16.92
N ALA A 402 4.49 11.46 16.69
CA ALA A 402 4.92 10.94 15.40
C ALA A 402 4.22 9.59 15.04
N HIS A 403 4.09 8.70 16.03
CA HIS A 403 3.36 7.43 15.83
C HIS A 403 1.87 7.69 15.58
N ALA A 404 1.25 8.58 16.35
CA ALA A 404 -0.17 8.92 16.19
C ALA A 404 -0.44 9.59 14.83
N THR A 405 0.41 10.55 14.43
CA THR A 405 0.30 11.19 13.09
C THR A 405 0.44 10.16 11.97
N ALA A 406 1.40 9.25 12.06
CA ALA A 406 1.54 8.21 11.05
C ALA A 406 0.32 7.26 11.02
N ALA A 407 -0.20 6.85 12.18
CA ALA A 407 -1.37 5.97 12.26
C ALA A 407 -2.65 6.66 11.74
N SER A 408 -2.80 7.97 11.94
CA SER A 408 -3.96 8.73 11.44
C SER A 408 -4.07 8.77 9.92
N GLY A 409 -2.99 8.51 9.19
CA GLY A 409 -3.01 8.39 7.73
C GLY A 409 -3.97 7.32 7.23
N ILE A 410 -4.19 6.23 7.99
CA ILE A 410 -5.18 5.21 7.64
C ILE A 410 -6.62 5.75 7.79
N ALA A 411 -6.89 6.49 8.86
CA ALA A 411 -8.19 7.15 9.03
C ALA A 411 -8.44 8.19 7.91
N PHE A 412 -7.41 8.97 7.57
CA PHE A 412 -7.49 9.91 6.45
C PHE A 412 -7.83 9.21 5.12
N TRP A 413 -7.25 8.03 4.86
CA TRP A 413 -7.56 7.24 3.67
C TRP A 413 -9.03 6.79 3.64
N VAL A 414 -9.57 6.33 4.78
CA VAL A 414 -10.99 5.97 4.88
C VAL A 414 -11.89 7.18 4.61
N LEU A 415 -11.51 8.36 5.12
CA LEU A 415 -12.26 9.59 4.86
C LEU A 415 -12.19 10.04 3.38
N LEU A 416 -11.08 9.74 2.70
CA LEU A 416 -10.90 10.06 1.29
C LEU A 416 -11.68 9.11 0.36
N LEU A 417 -11.73 7.82 0.72
CA LEU A 417 -12.33 6.75 -0.09
C LEU A 417 -13.25 5.85 0.76
N PRO A 418 -14.35 6.41 1.33
CA PRO A 418 -15.20 5.69 2.26
C PRO A 418 -15.92 4.52 1.61
N VAL A 419 -16.53 4.72 0.45
CA VAL A 419 -17.27 3.69 -0.27
C VAL A 419 -16.34 2.58 -0.73
N HIS A 420 -15.16 2.91 -1.27
CA HIS A 420 -14.17 1.92 -1.66
C HIS A 420 -13.75 1.06 -0.46
N THR A 421 -13.50 1.68 0.69
CA THR A 421 -13.10 0.95 1.91
C THR A 421 -14.26 0.08 2.43
N ALA A 422 -15.49 0.56 2.36
CA ALA A 422 -16.67 -0.19 2.79
C ALA A 422 -16.92 -1.44 1.92
N LEU A 423 -16.70 -1.33 0.61
CA LEU A 423 -16.93 -2.42 -0.34
C LEU A 423 -15.86 -3.53 -0.27
N HIS A 424 -14.64 -3.20 0.15
CA HIS A 424 -13.50 -4.09 -0.01
C HIS A 424 -12.90 -4.57 1.31
N GLY A 425 -13.29 -5.76 1.75
CA GLY A 425 -12.81 -6.39 2.99
C GLY A 425 -11.29 -6.57 3.08
N PHE A 426 -10.58 -6.64 1.94
CA PHE A 426 -9.12 -6.69 1.90
C PHE A 426 -8.42 -5.42 2.42
N MET A 427 -9.14 -4.30 2.54
CA MET A 427 -8.61 -3.06 3.11
C MET A 427 -8.23 -3.19 4.59
N THR A 428 -8.72 -4.22 5.29
CA THR A 428 -8.32 -4.53 6.68
C THR A 428 -6.81 -4.70 6.84
N ARG A 429 -6.08 -5.05 5.78
CA ARG A 429 -4.61 -5.17 5.80
C ARG A 429 -3.90 -3.88 6.22
N MET A 430 -4.51 -2.72 5.99
CA MET A 430 -3.98 -1.42 6.44
C MET A 430 -3.86 -1.30 7.96
N LEU A 431 -4.63 -2.09 8.71
CA LEU A 431 -4.60 -2.06 10.18
C LEU A 431 -3.26 -2.52 10.78
N ILE A 432 -2.37 -3.13 9.99
CA ILE A 432 -0.99 -3.39 10.42
C ILE A 432 -0.33 -2.11 10.97
N VAL A 433 -0.64 -0.94 10.36
CA VAL A 433 -0.06 0.36 10.74
C VAL A 433 -0.44 0.75 12.16
N PRO A 434 -1.73 0.99 12.51
CA PRO A 434 -2.07 1.39 13.86
C PRO A 434 -1.72 0.35 14.92
N PHE A 435 -1.76 -0.95 14.59
CA PHE A 435 -1.35 -2.00 15.52
C PHE A 435 0.15 -1.95 15.81
N ALA A 436 0.99 -2.01 14.79
CA ALA A 436 2.44 -1.97 14.96
C ALA A 436 2.90 -0.69 15.67
N PHE A 437 2.25 0.44 15.37
CA PHE A 437 2.64 1.73 15.92
C PHE A 437 2.23 1.87 17.39
N GLY A 438 1.05 1.38 17.79
CA GLY A 438 0.65 1.36 19.19
C GLY A 438 1.64 0.55 20.05
N TRP A 439 1.98 -0.64 19.62
CA TRP A 439 2.97 -1.49 20.31
C TRP A 439 4.37 -0.87 20.32
N SER A 440 4.82 -0.29 19.20
CA SER A 440 6.10 0.40 19.12
C SER A 440 6.17 1.59 20.05
N ALA A 441 5.13 2.43 20.06
CA ALA A 441 5.06 3.59 20.95
C ALA A 441 5.10 3.18 22.42
N LEU A 442 4.29 2.18 22.81
CA LEU A 442 4.30 1.65 24.18
C LEU A 442 5.66 1.13 24.58
N ALA A 443 6.28 0.26 23.75
CA ALA A 443 7.58 -0.34 24.03
C ALA A 443 8.71 0.71 24.16
N LEU A 444 8.62 1.82 23.43
CA LEU A 444 9.58 2.91 23.51
C LEU A 444 9.41 3.77 24.76
N LEU A 445 8.17 4.05 25.13
CA LEU A 445 7.84 4.93 26.27
C LEU A 445 7.95 4.22 27.62
N SER A 446 7.84 2.89 27.65
CA SER A 446 8.00 2.07 28.86
C SER A 446 9.45 1.87 29.28
N ARG A 447 10.45 2.28 28.47
CA ARG A 447 11.86 2.11 28.83
C ARG A 447 12.28 3.06 29.94
N PRO A 448 12.93 2.58 30.99
CA PRO A 448 13.46 3.44 32.04
C PRO A 448 14.50 4.41 31.44
N HIS A 449 14.39 5.69 31.76
CA HIS A 449 15.37 6.69 31.38
C HIS A 449 16.70 6.41 32.13
N PRO A 450 17.85 6.32 31.42
CA PRO A 450 19.14 5.99 32.04
C PRO A 450 19.64 7.06 33.04
N HIS A 451 18.95 8.19 33.20
CA HIS A 451 19.35 9.24 34.11
C HIS A 451 18.87 9.09 35.58
N SER A 452 17.96 8.15 35.88
CA SER A 452 17.50 7.96 37.27
C SER A 452 18.48 7.18 38.16
N GLN A 453 19.48 6.50 37.57
CA GLN A 453 20.44 5.71 38.31
C GLN A 453 21.73 6.45 38.73
N ARG A 454 21.95 7.71 38.26
CA ARG A 454 23.16 8.46 38.64
C ARG A 454 23.04 9.29 39.95
N GLY A 455 21.84 9.31 40.57
CA GLY A 455 21.57 10.09 41.76
C GLY A 455 21.81 9.40 43.09
N SER A 456 22.01 8.06 43.14
CA SER A 456 22.08 7.33 44.39
C SER A 456 23.51 6.88 44.84
N ALA A 457 24.54 7.26 44.08
CA ALA A 457 25.92 6.87 44.41
C ALA A 457 26.79 8.09 44.71
N ARG A 458 26.36 8.98 45.63
CA ARG A 458 27.23 9.97 46.29
C ARG A 458 26.66 10.32 47.68
N THR A 459 26.98 9.51 48.66
CA THR A 459 27.28 9.97 50.03
C THR A 459 28.41 9.14 50.56
N PRO A 460 29.50 9.73 51.02
CA PRO A 460 30.62 9.07 51.65
C PRO A 460 30.27 8.47 53.00
#